data_9064f9c39963bf77f43b4ec2b4bf8518
#
_entry.id   9064f9c39963bf77f43b4ec2b4bf8518
#
_cell.length_a   1.000
_cell.length_b   1.000
_cell.length_c   1.000
_cell.angle_alpha   90.00
_cell.angle_beta   90.00
_cell.angle_gamma   90.00
#
_symmetry.space_group_name_H-M   'P 1'
#
loop_
_entity.id
_entity.type
_entity.pdbx_description
1 polymer ?
#
loop_
_entity_poly.entity_id
_entity_poly.type
_entity_poly.pdbx_seq_one_letter_code
_entity_poly.pdbx_strand_id
1 'polypeptide(L)' 'MSTINKFSRKNWRKRRRQFGSIAMRYYPDRGYKRAIRLFREEIRLTEGLMQALERVGYQEYQRMLSPRQVRVIEEFLGEI' A
#
# COMPACT_ATOMS: atom_id res chain seq x y z
N MET A 1 6.55 -23.92 -15.38
CA MET A 1 7.84 -23.57 -15.91
C MET A 1 8.29 -22.23 -15.42
N SER A 2 9.54 -21.94 -15.67
CA SER A 2 10.08 -20.66 -15.25
C SER A 2 9.35 -19.47 -15.85
N THR A 3 8.70 -19.69 -16.99
CA THR A 3 7.94 -18.63 -17.63
C THR A 3 6.82 -18.13 -16.75
N ILE A 4 6.15 -19.04 -16.08
CA ILE A 4 5.05 -18.66 -15.19
C ILE A 4 5.56 -17.88 -14.01
N ASN A 5 6.67 -18.31 -13.44
CA ASN A 5 7.22 -17.63 -12.29
C ASN A 5 7.69 -16.23 -12.66
N LYS A 6 8.33 -16.14 -13.80
CA LYS A 6 8.79 -14.85 -14.28
C LYS A 6 7.64 -13.89 -14.49
N PHE A 7 6.58 -14.41 -15.08
CA PHE A 7 5.41 -13.62 -15.35
C PHE A 7 4.76 -13.14 -14.06
N SER A 8 4.66 -14.03 -13.09
CA SER A 8 4.10 -13.68 -11.79
C SER A 8 4.87 -12.56 -11.13
N ARG A 9 6.19 -12.64 -11.20
CA ARG A 9 7.01 -11.63 -10.58
C ARG A 9 6.74 -10.25 -11.14
N LYS A 10 6.61 -10.18 -12.46
CA LYS A 10 6.34 -8.90 -13.08
C LYS A 10 4.96 -8.40 -12.73
N ASN A 11 4.03 -9.32 -12.61
CA ASN A 11 2.65 -8.92 -12.40
C ASN A 11 2.34 -8.52 -10.97
N TRP A 12 3.10 -9.02 -9.99
CA TRP A 12 2.75 -8.71 -8.64
C TRP A 12 2.81 -7.20 -8.38
N ARG A 13 3.67 -6.49 -9.07
CA ARG A 13 3.75 -5.05 -8.89
C ARG A 13 2.60 -4.30 -9.51
N LYS A 14 1.91 -4.94 -10.44
CA LYS A 14 0.79 -4.32 -11.12
C LYS A 14 -0.55 -4.74 -10.55
N ARG A 15 -0.53 -5.63 -9.58
CA ARG A 15 -1.75 -6.10 -8.97
C ARG A 15 -2.17 -5.20 -7.84
N ARG A 16 -3.47 -5.20 -7.60
CA ARG A 16 -3.97 -4.54 -6.41
C ARG A 16 -3.48 -5.29 -5.19
N ARG A 17 -3.22 -4.57 -4.15
CA ARG A 17 -2.73 -5.12 -2.90
C ARG A 17 -3.72 -4.79 -1.79
N GLN A 18 -3.87 -5.70 -0.86
CA GLN A 18 -4.72 -5.43 0.28
C GLN A 18 -4.09 -4.35 1.14
N PHE A 19 -4.95 -3.46 1.63
CA PHE A 19 -4.48 -2.39 2.50
C PHE A 19 -3.74 -2.96 3.69
N GLY A 20 -4.29 -4.03 4.30
CA GLY A 20 -3.64 -4.64 5.44
C GLY A 20 -2.29 -5.25 5.11
N SER A 21 -2.15 -5.81 3.92
CA SER A 21 -0.86 -6.36 3.52
C SER A 21 0.21 -5.28 3.44
N ILE A 22 -0.14 -4.13 2.90
CA ILE A 22 0.79 -3.02 2.83
C ILE A 22 1.09 -2.51 4.24
N ALA A 23 0.07 -2.42 5.08
CA ALA A 23 0.26 -1.97 6.45
C ALA A 23 1.25 -2.87 7.19
N MET A 24 1.15 -4.18 6.97
CA MET A 24 2.07 -5.12 7.62
C MET A 24 3.50 -4.97 7.12
N ARG A 25 3.67 -4.48 5.91
CA ARG A 25 5.01 -4.24 5.40
C ARG A 25 5.68 -3.08 6.10
N TYR A 26 4.90 -2.07 6.48
CA TYR A 26 5.43 -0.92 7.18
C TYR A 26 5.51 -1.14 8.69
N TYR A 27 4.65 -1.98 9.23
CA TYR A 27 4.61 -2.25 10.68
C TYR A 27 4.62 -3.74 10.94
N PRO A 28 5.72 -4.42 10.59
CA PRO A 28 5.76 -5.88 10.67
C PRO A 28 5.69 -6.43 12.09
N ASP A 29 6.09 -5.64 13.08
CA ASP A 29 6.14 -6.11 14.45
C ASP A 29 4.84 -5.93 15.20
N ARG A 30 3.83 -5.36 14.54
CA ARG A 30 2.54 -5.14 15.18
C ARG A 30 1.56 -6.20 14.72
N GLY A 31 0.48 -6.37 15.47
CA GLY A 31 -0.58 -7.24 15.02
C GLY A 31 -1.28 -6.65 13.80
N TYR A 32 -2.01 -7.49 13.09
CA TYR A 32 -2.63 -7.07 11.84
C TYR A 32 -3.53 -5.85 12.01
N LYS A 33 -4.41 -5.91 13.00
CA LYS A 33 -5.34 -4.80 13.22
C LYS A 33 -4.63 -3.54 13.64
N ARG A 34 -3.60 -3.70 14.45
CA ARG A 34 -2.85 -2.54 14.91
C ARG A 34 -2.06 -1.92 13.78
N ALA A 35 -1.48 -2.76 12.91
CA ALA A 35 -0.73 -2.26 11.78
C ALA A 35 -1.63 -1.44 10.87
N ILE A 36 -2.86 -1.91 10.63
CA ILE A 36 -3.80 -1.19 9.80
C ILE A 36 -4.13 0.17 10.42
N ARG A 37 -4.34 0.19 11.72
CA ARG A 37 -4.68 1.44 12.40
C ARG A 37 -3.51 2.41 12.34
N LEU A 38 -2.31 1.93 12.62
CA LEU A 38 -1.12 2.79 12.58
C LEU A 38 -0.85 3.30 11.18
N PHE A 39 -1.01 2.43 10.20
CA PHE A 39 -0.77 2.82 8.81
C PHE A 39 -1.78 3.88 8.37
N ARG A 40 -3.05 3.67 8.73
CA ARG A 40 -4.09 4.65 8.38
C ARG A 40 -3.81 6.00 9.02
N GLU A 41 -3.35 5.97 10.25
CA GLU A 41 -3.00 7.20 10.94
C GLU A 41 -1.79 7.87 10.31
N GLU A 42 -0.81 7.08 9.92
CA GLU A 42 0.37 7.61 9.27
C GLU A 42 0.00 8.33 7.98
N ILE A 43 -0.92 7.75 7.22
CA ILE A 43 -1.37 8.38 5.99
C ILE A 43 -2.01 9.73 6.28
N ARG A 44 -2.81 9.80 7.33
CA ARG A 44 -3.47 11.04 7.68
C ARG A 44 -2.50 12.10 8.18
N LEU A 45 -1.49 11.66 8.91
CA LEU A 45 -0.56 12.60 9.52
C LEU A 45 0.56 13.05 8.60
N THR A 46 0.83 12.29 7.56
CA THR A 46 1.88 12.67 6.62
C THR A 46 1.35 13.75 5.70
N GLU A 47 1.94 14.92 5.80
CA GLU A 47 1.45 16.06 5.06
C GLU A 47 1.49 15.82 3.58
N GLY A 48 0.38 16.08 2.90
CA GLY A 48 0.29 15.95 1.46
C GLY A 48 -0.03 14.54 0.97
N LEU A 49 0.11 13.53 1.82
CA LEU A 49 -0.08 12.16 1.35
C LEU A 49 -1.54 11.88 1.03
N MET A 50 -2.45 12.33 1.91
CA MET A 50 -3.87 12.06 1.67
C MET A 50 -4.33 12.73 0.37
N GLN A 51 -3.92 13.97 0.15
CA GLN A 51 -4.29 14.65 -1.09
C GLN A 51 -3.73 13.95 -2.30
N ALA A 52 -2.48 13.49 -2.23
CA ALA A 52 -1.87 12.79 -3.34
C ALA A 52 -2.59 11.48 -3.63
N LEU A 53 -3.02 10.79 -2.57
CA LEU A 53 -3.75 9.54 -2.74
C LEU A 53 -5.12 9.78 -3.35
N GLU A 54 -5.79 10.86 -2.92
CA GLU A 54 -7.10 11.16 -3.48
C GLU A 54 -7.03 11.47 -4.96
N ARG A 55 -5.93 12.03 -5.39
CA ARG A 55 -5.75 12.30 -6.82
C ARG A 55 -5.68 11.04 -7.65
N VAL A 56 -5.30 9.93 -7.04
CA VAL A 56 -5.27 8.65 -7.73
C VAL A 56 -6.39 7.74 -7.27
N GLY A 57 -7.49 8.34 -6.84
CA GLY A 57 -8.73 7.62 -6.59
C GLY A 57 -8.85 6.95 -5.24
N TYR A 58 -8.02 7.32 -4.28
CA TYR A 58 -8.09 6.72 -2.97
C TYR A 58 -9.33 7.18 -2.22
N GLN A 59 -10.00 6.23 -1.60
CA GLN A 59 -11.12 6.51 -0.71
C GLN A 59 -10.83 5.92 0.64
N GLU A 60 -11.21 6.66 1.67
CA GLU A 60 -10.98 6.21 3.03
C GLU A 60 -11.65 4.86 3.25
N TYR A 61 -10.95 3.96 3.96
CA TYR A 61 -11.43 2.61 4.26
C TYR A 61 -11.49 1.69 3.05
N GLN A 62 -10.92 2.09 1.92
CA GLN A 62 -10.86 1.14 0.82
C GLN A 62 -9.94 -0.01 1.20
N ARG A 63 -10.31 -1.22 0.79
CA ARG A 63 -9.60 -2.41 1.21
C ARG A 63 -8.45 -2.78 0.30
N MET A 64 -8.59 -2.48 -0.98
CA MET A 64 -7.58 -2.82 -1.95
C MET A 64 -6.96 -1.56 -2.47
N LEU A 65 -5.65 -1.57 -2.55
CA LEU A 65 -4.91 -0.43 -3.10
C LEU A 65 -4.45 -0.76 -4.50
N SER A 66 -4.60 0.20 -5.40
CA SER A 66 -4.11 0.03 -6.76
C SER A 66 -2.60 0.18 -6.77
N PRO A 67 -1.93 -0.32 -7.82
CA PRO A 67 -0.49 -0.11 -7.92
C PRO A 67 -0.08 1.35 -7.89
N ARG A 68 -0.91 2.21 -8.48
CA ARG A 68 -0.63 3.63 -8.47
C ARG A 68 -0.68 4.21 -7.07
N GLN A 69 -1.67 3.77 -6.29
CA GLN A 69 -1.80 4.24 -4.93
C GLN A 69 -0.64 3.75 -4.06
N VAL A 70 -0.22 2.50 -4.26
CA VAL A 70 0.93 1.98 -3.51
C VAL A 70 2.18 2.79 -3.84
N ARG A 71 2.35 3.15 -5.10
CA ARG A 71 3.50 3.94 -5.49
C ARG A 71 3.51 5.31 -4.81
N VAL A 72 2.35 5.94 -4.72
CA VAL A 72 2.25 7.22 -4.04
C VAL A 72 2.63 7.07 -2.57
N ILE A 73 2.16 6.01 -1.94
CA ILE A 73 2.51 5.77 -0.54
C ILE A 73 4.02 5.60 -0.39
N GLU A 74 4.62 4.85 -1.29
CA GLU A 74 6.06 4.61 -1.22
C GLU A 74 6.85 5.90 -1.43
N GLU A 75 6.32 6.79 -2.24
CA GLU A 75 7.00 8.06 -2.47
C GLU A 75 7.04 8.91 -1.21
N PHE A 76 6.02 8.82 -0.39
CA PHE A 76 5.94 9.62 0.84
C PHE A 76 6.56 8.92 2.03
N LEU A 77 6.40 7.61 2.13
CA LEU A 77 6.82 6.88 3.32
C LEU A 77 8.05 6.02 3.10
N GLY A 78 8.53 5.95 1.88
CA GLY A 78 9.67 5.11 1.58
C GLY A 78 9.25 3.77 1.03
N GLU A 79 10.16 3.12 0.30
CA GLU A 79 9.86 1.85 -0.31
C GLU A 79 9.73 0.76 0.74
N ILE A 80 8.85 -0.17 0.43
CA ILE A 80 8.61 -1.31 1.32
C ILE A 80 9.70 -2.35 1.20
#